data_fdf2a951c5608ed769a83e737fa8829c
#
_entry.id   fdf2a951c5608ed769a83e737fa8829c
#
_cell.length_a   1.000
_cell.length_b   1.000
_cell.length_c   1.000
_cell.angle_alpha   90.00
_cell.angle_beta   90.00
_cell.angle_gamma   90.00
#
_symmetry.space_group_name_H-M   'P 1'
#
loop_
_entity.id
_entity.type
_entity.pdbx_description
1 polymer ?
#
loop_
_entity_poly.entity_id
_entity_poly.type
_entity_poly.pdbx_seq_one_letter_code
_entity_poly.pdbx_strand_id
1 'polypeptide(L)'
;MSTATATATAKQLFYEISCELSKHIDPDFIHSTKTENGNTQISERFIIHKIGAILDSMGLSYVEAGSQQSKDFRDVGNTGLNIEVKKTDSASIYFNDTCPCKDIYYVILFTGKEYKRTPEKNIPPQLLFINGEEFIKDAPWLENYISEINALKDKYARGPNKKGLSGIMEVYPRPTFKANISSFLKGAVD
;
A
#
# COMPACT_ATOMS: atom_id res chain seq x y z
N MET A 1 17.97 5.13 -20.88
CA MET A 1 18.12 5.95 -19.63
C MET A 1 18.70 5.06 -18.56
N SER A 2 19.63 5.55 -17.74
CA SER A 2 20.19 4.73 -16.66
C SER A 2 19.13 4.56 -15.56
N THR A 3 19.14 3.43 -14.85
CA THR A 3 18.21 3.15 -13.73
C THR A 3 18.22 4.24 -12.66
N ALA A 4 19.36 4.87 -12.39
CA ALA A 4 19.49 5.96 -11.42
C ALA A 4 18.71 7.23 -11.83
N THR A 5 18.70 7.57 -13.12
CA THR A 5 17.95 8.73 -13.64
C THR A 5 16.45 8.49 -13.58
N ALA A 6 15.99 7.27 -13.87
CA ALA A 6 14.57 6.90 -13.80
C ALA A 6 14.05 6.94 -12.35
N THR A 7 14.82 6.45 -11.37
CA THR A 7 14.47 6.48 -9.95
C THR A 7 14.37 7.91 -9.41
N ALA A 8 15.29 8.80 -9.81
CA ALA A 8 15.24 10.20 -9.41
C ALA A 8 13.99 10.91 -9.97
N THR A 9 13.61 10.60 -11.21
CA THR A 9 12.40 11.13 -11.84
C THR A 9 11.14 10.62 -11.17
N ALA A 10 11.06 9.33 -10.83
CA ALA A 10 9.92 8.73 -10.13
C ALA A 10 9.74 9.34 -8.72
N LYS A 11 10.82 9.57 -7.98
CA LYS A 11 10.79 10.20 -6.65
C LYS A 11 10.29 11.64 -6.73
N GLN A 12 10.76 12.42 -7.70
CA GLN A 12 10.33 13.79 -7.90
C GLN A 12 8.84 13.85 -8.28
N LEU A 13 8.41 12.99 -9.21
CA LEU A 13 7.00 12.92 -9.60
C LEU A 13 6.11 12.52 -8.42
N PHE A 14 6.53 11.56 -7.60
CA PHE A 14 5.77 11.17 -6.42
C PHE A 14 5.63 12.32 -5.42
N TYR A 15 6.67 13.15 -5.25
CA TYR A 15 6.58 14.35 -4.42
C TYR A 15 5.53 15.34 -4.97
N GLU A 16 5.51 15.58 -6.28
CA GLU A 16 4.52 16.46 -6.91
C GLU A 16 3.10 15.92 -6.74
N ILE A 17 2.91 14.62 -6.95
CA ILE A 17 1.65 13.93 -6.69
C ILE A 17 1.24 14.07 -5.21
N SER A 18 2.17 13.90 -4.28
CA SER A 18 1.87 14.02 -2.86
C SER A 18 1.38 15.43 -2.47
N CYS A 19 1.98 16.45 -3.06
CA CYS A 19 1.53 17.83 -2.88
C CYS A 19 0.11 18.05 -3.43
N GLU A 20 -0.19 17.48 -4.61
CA GLU A 20 -1.49 17.64 -5.21
C GLU A 20 -2.58 16.84 -4.47
N LEU A 21 -2.30 15.60 -4.12
CA LEU A 21 -3.21 14.78 -3.30
C LEU A 21 -3.54 15.47 -1.96
N SER A 22 -2.55 16.10 -1.32
CA SER A 22 -2.74 16.81 -0.04
C SER A 22 -3.65 18.05 -0.15
N LYS A 23 -3.83 18.63 -1.34
CA LYS A 23 -4.77 19.74 -1.56
C LYS A 23 -6.22 19.26 -1.72
N HIS A 24 -6.42 18.03 -2.21
CA HIS A 24 -7.72 17.52 -2.63
C HIS A 24 -8.27 16.38 -1.75
N ILE A 25 -7.45 15.85 -0.86
CA ILE A 25 -7.80 14.79 0.10
C ILE A 25 -7.59 15.36 1.51
N ASP A 26 -8.64 15.92 2.06
CA ASP A 26 -8.65 16.51 3.39
C ASP A 26 -8.95 15.48 4.50
N PRO A 27 -8.77 15.82 5.77
CA PRO A 27 -9.07 14.92 6.89
C PRO A 27 -10.53 14.45 6.94
N ASP A 28 -11.48 15.28 6.52
CA ASP A 28 -12.91 14.93 6.54
C ASP A 28 -13.20 13.86 5.48
N PHE A 29 -12.62 14.00 4.28
CA PHE A 29 -12.69 12.95 3.27
C PHE A 29 -12.10 11.65 3.79
N ILE A 30 -10.89 11.69 4.39
CA ILE A 30 -10.23 10.50 4.93
C ILE A 30 -11.11 9.86 6.01
N HIS A 31 -11.66 10.64 6.92
CA HIS A 31 -12.55 10.14 7.97
C HIS A 31 -13.81 9.49 7.41
N SER A 32 -14.39 10.05 6.36
CA SER A 32 -15.59 9.50 5.69
C SER A 32 -15.35 8.13 5.05
N THR A 33 -14.11 7.77 4.77
CA THR A 33 -13.75 6.44 4.26
C THR A 33 -13.67 5.37 5.35
N LYS A 34 -13.80 5.74 6.63
CA LYS A 34 -13.82 4.82 7.76
C LYS A 34 -14.97 3.84 7.60
N THR A 35 -14.66 2.57 7.61
CA THR A 35 -15.67 1.53 7.36
C THR A 35 -16.37 1.17 8.66
N GLU A 36 -17.65 1.46 8.72
CA GLU A 36 -18.54 0.83 9.67
C GLU A 36 -19.04 -0.48 9.05
N ASN A 37 -18.91 -1.60 9.78
CA ASN A 37 -19.46 -2.91 9.38
C ASN A 37 -18.81 -3.66 8.17
N GLY A 38 -17.51 -3.62 8.02
CA GLY A 38 -16.80 -4.68 7.25
C GLY A 38 -16.80 -4.59 5.73
N ASN A 39 -17.40 -3.58 5.11
CA ASN A 39 -17.40 -3.45 3.66
C ASN A 39 -16.22 -2.59 3.17
N THR A 40 -15.00 -3.14 3.27
CA THR A 40 -13.76 -2.44 2.91
C THR A 40 -13.64 -2.20 1.40
N GLN A 41 -14.17 -3.09 0.56
CA GLN A 41 -13.98 -3.04 -0.91
C GLN A 41 -14.63 -1.81 -1.56
N ILE A 42 -15.80 -1.37 -1.08
CA ILE A 42 -16.48 -0.20 -1.65
C ILE A 42 -15.68 1.07 -1.34
N SER A 43 -15.21 1.21 -0.11
CA SER A 43 -14.40 2.38 0.28
C SER A 43 -13.03 2.40 -0.40
N GLU A 44 -12.40 1.25 -0.64
CA GLU A 44 -11.14 1.15 -1.39
C GLU A 44 -11.32 1.63 -2.83
N ARG A 45 -12.34 1.16 -3.55
CA ARG A 45 -12.63 1.63 -4.91
C ARG A 45 -12.87 3.13 -4.95
N PHE A 46 -13.64 3.66 -4.01
CA PHE A 46 -13.91 5.10 -3.94
C PHE A 46 -12.64 5.93 -3.78
N ILE A 47 -11.70 5.47 -2.94
CA ILE A 47 -10.41 6.11 -2.75
C ILE A 47 -9.58 6.04 -4.03
N ILE A 48 -9.49 4.87 -4.67
CA ILE A 48 -8.73 4.68 -5.91
C ILE A 48 -9.28 5.59 -7.01
N HIS A 49 -10.59 5.63 -7.20
CA HIS A 49 -11.23 6.54 -8.17
C HIS A 49 -10.92 8.03 -7.88
N LYS A 50 -10.93 8.44 -6.61
CA LYS A 50 -10.59 9.82 -6.22
C LYS A 50 -9.14 10.15 -6.56
N ILE A 51 -8.20 9.25 -6.25
CA ILE A 51 -6.78 9.43 -6.57
C ILE A 51 -6.58 9.43 -8.08
N GLY A 52 -7.19 8.49 -8.81
CA GLY A 52 -7.14 8.43 -10.27
C GLY A 52 -7.60 9.73 -10.92
N ALA A 53 -8.74 10.28 -10.50
CA ALA A 53 -9.24 11.57 -11.00
C ALA A 53 -8.25 12.74 -10.77
N ILE A 54 -7.49 12.71 -9.66
CA ILE A 54 -6.46 13.72 -9.40
C ILE A 54 -5.26 13.51 -10.33
N LEU A 55 -4.80 12.27 -10.54
CA LEU A 55 -3.74 11.96 -11.49
C LEU A 55 -4.13 12.38 -12.93
N ASP A 56 -5.39 12.13 -13.33
CA ASP A 56 -5.94 12.56 -14.61
C ASP A 56 -5.92 14.08 -14.74
N SER A 57 -6.30 14.82 -13.70
CA SER A 57 -6.27 16.28 -13.68
C SER A 57 -4.85 16.86 -13.79
N MET A 58 -3.84 16.12 -13.35
CA MET A 58 -2.41 16.42 -13.54
C MET A 58 -1.91 16.05 -14.94
N GLY A 59 -2.74 15.44 -15.80
CA GLY A 59 -2.35 14.97 -17.13
C GLY A 59 -1.42 13.75 -17.11
N LEU A 60 -1.42 12.98 -16.04
CA LEU A 60 -0.56 11.81 -15.86
C LEU A 60 -1.22 10.56 -16.43
N SER A 61 -0.50 9.87 -17.30
CA SER A 61 -0.88 8.51 -17.73
C SER A 61 -0.53 7.49 -16.66
N TYR A 62 -1.33 6.43 -16.55
CA TYR A 62 -1.05 5.28 -15.68
C TYR A 62 -1.82 4.05 -16.15
N VAL A 63 -1.41 2.89 -15.68
CA VAL A 63 -2.16 1.65 -15.84
C VAL A 63 -2.79 1.28 -14.50
N GLU A 64 -4.12 1.34 -14.42
CA GLU A 64 -4.87 0.92 -13.25
C GLU A 64 -4.82 -0.62 -13.10
N ALA A 65 -4.61 -1.10 -11.89
CA ALA A 65 -4.57 -2.53 -11.64
C ALA A 65 -5.97 -3.15 -11.70
N GLY A 66 -6.07 -4.30 -12.33
CA GLY A 66 -7.25 -5.17 -12.19
C GLY A 66 -7.33 -5.79 -10.78
N SER A 67 -8.51 -6.31 -10.41
CA SER A 67 -8.68 -7.05 -9.16
C SER A 67 -7.65 -8.17 -9.02
N GLN A 68 -7.00 -8.30 -7.86
CA GLN A 68 -5.96 -9.25 -7.52
C GLN A 68 -4.53 -8.91 -8.00
N GLN A 69 -4.27 -7.70 -8.46
CA GLN A 69 -2.92 -7.25 -8.77
C GLN A 69 -2.40 -6.34 -7.65
N SER A 70 -1.13 -6.50 -7.29
CA SER A 70 -0.41 -5.54 -6.46
C SER A 70 -0.15 -4.26 -7.28
N LYS A 71 -0.18 -3.11 -6.65
CA LYS A 71 0.00 -1.78 -7.22
C LYS A 71 -1.25 -1.27 -7.92
N ASP A 72 -1.91 -0.32 -7.28
CA ASP A 72 -3.16 0.27 -7.78
C ASP A 72 -2.93 1.13 -9.03
N PHE A 73 -1.80 1.85 -9.09
CA PHE A 73 -1.39 2.65 -10.25
C PHE A 73 0.03 2.26 -10.67
N ARG A 74 0.22 1.88 -11.91
CA ARG A 74 1.50 1.44 -12.47
C ARG A 74 2.00 2.40 -13.52
N ASP A 75 3.32 2.55 -13.58
CA ASP A 75 4.04 3.35 -14.57
C ASP A 75 3.48 4.76 -14.71
N VAL A 76 3.19 5.40 -13.59
CA VAL A 76 2.60 6.75 -13.56
C VAL A 76 3.52 7.73 -14.27
N GLY A 77 2.94 8.48 -15.23
CA GLY A 77 3.67 9.43 -16.06
C GLY A 77 4.75 8.81 -16.94
N ASN A 78 4.69 7.52 -17.24
CA ASN A 78 5.71 6.77 -17.99
C ASN A 78 7.12 6.87 -17.36
N THR A 79 7.17 6.92 -16.01
CA THR A 79 8.43 7.09 -15.25
C THR A 79 8.89 5.83 -14.53
N GLY A 80 8.10 4.75 -14.60
CA GLY A 80 8.29 3.55 -13.79
C GLY A 80 7.76 3.71 -12.36
N LEU A 81 7.16 4.85 -12.01
CA LEU A 81 6.54 5.07 -10.71
C LEU A 81 5.34 4.15 -10.50
N ASN A 82 5.37 3.38 -9.43
CA ASN A 82 4.25 2.53 -9.03
C ASN A 82 3.72 2.98 -7.68
N ILE A 83 2.40 3.13 -7.59
CA ILE A 83 1.72 3.58 -6.37
C ILE A 83 0.78 2.48 -5.89
N GLU A 84 0.83 2.20 -4.60
CA GLU A 84 -0.09 1.33 -3.87
C GLU A 84 -0.84 2.17 -2.84
N VAL A 85 -2.14 2.02 -2.77
CA VAL A 85 -3.00 2.73 -1.82
C VAL A 85 -3.35 1.81 -0.67
N LYS A 86 -3.21 2.30 0.54
CA LYS A 86 -3.57 1.57 1.76
C LYS A 86 -4.49 2.42 2.62
N LYS A 87 -5.38 1.75 3.33
CA LYS A 87 -6.24 2.38 4.34
C LYS A 87 -6.10 1.67 5.67
N THR A 88 -6.05 2.42 6.76
CA THR A 88 -5.99 1.85 8.10
C THR A 88 -6.57 2.80 9.14
N ASP A 89 -7.11 2.24 10.22
CA ASP A 89 -7.53 2.94 11.45
C ASP A 89 -6.58 2.65 12.62
N SER A 90 -5.47 1.98 12.35
CA SER A 90 -4.47 1.61 13.34
C SER A 90 -3.08 2.11 12.96
N ALA A 91 -2.18 2.20 13.94
CA ALA A 91 -0.78 2.51 13.72
C ALA A 91 -0.01 1.39 12.98
N SER A 92 -0.73 0.51 12.29
CA SER A 92 -0.15 -0.57 11.50
C SER A 92 -0.91 -0.75 10.19
N ILE A 93 -0.17 -1.11 9.15
CA ILE A 93 -0.74 -1.55 7.87
C ILE A 93 -0.37 -3.00 7.61
N TYR A 94 -1.22 -3.68 6.86
CA TYR A 94 -1.04 -5.07 6.48
C TYR A 94 -0.81 -5.17 4.97
N PHE A 95 0.13 -6.02 4.60
CA PHE A 95 0.42 -6.40 3.23
C PHE A 95 0.05 -7.87 3.07
N ASN A 96 -1.12 -8.12 2.50
CA ASN A 96 -1.61 -9.46 2.28
C ASN A 96 -1.08 -9.97 0.94
N ASP A 97 -0.42 -11.13 0.94
CA ASP A 97 0.14 -11.81 -0.24
C ASP A 97 1.31 -11.11 -0.94
N THR A 98 1.53 -9.83 -0.68
CA THR A 98 2.60 -9.05 -1.28
C THR A 98 3.51 -8.49 -0.20
N CYS A 99 4.81 -8.61 -0.39
CA CYS A 99 5.78 -7.95 0.48
C CYS A 99 5.86 -6.46 0.15
N PRO A 100 6.11 -5.59 1.13
CA PRO A 100 6.55 -4.24 0.85
C PRO A 100 7.76 -4.26 -0.10
N CYS A 101 7.79 -3.37 -1.07
CA CYS A 101 8.84 -3.33 -2.09
C CYS A 101 9.41 -1.93 -2.20
N LYS A 102 10.75 -1.82 -2.29
CA LYS A 102 11.47 -0.54 -2.40
C LYS A 102 11.04 0.30 -3.62
N ASP A 103 10.57 -0.36 -4.68
CA ASP A 103 10.19 0.29 -5.93
C ASP A 103 8.70 0.67 -5.97
N ILE A 104 8.01 0.56 -4.83
CA ILE A 104 6.61 0.96 -4.68
C ILE A 104 6.52 2.14 -3.73
N TYR A 105 5.72 3.13 -4.09
CA TYR A 105 5.37 4.25 -3.24
C TYR A 105 3.96 4.05 -2.69
N TYR A 106 3.80 4.27 -1.41
CA TYR A 106 2.55 4.02 -0.69
C TYR A 106 1.85 5.33 -0.36
N VAL A 107 0.60 5.43 -0.76
CA VAL A 107 -0.33 6.46 -0.31
C VAL A 107 -1.23 5.83 0.75
N ILE A 108 -1.10 6.28 2.00
CA ILE A 108 -1.78 5.66 3.13
C ILE A 108 -2.79 6.64 3.72
N LEU A 109 -4.07 6.25 3.71
CA LEU A 109 -5.13 6.97 4.37
C LEU A 109 -5.28 6.40 5.79
N PHE A 110 -4.79 7.14 6.77
CA PHE A 110 -5.03 6.85 8.17
C PHE A 110 -6.33 7.54 8.59
N THR A 111 -7.38 6.77 8.90
CA THR A 111 -8.73 7.31 9.15
C THR A 111 -8.94 7.91 10.53
N GLY A 112 -7.85 8.06 11.29
CA GLY A 112 -7.88 8.56 12.65
C GLY A 112 -8.09 7.47 13.69
N LYS A 113 -7.66 7.75 14.89
CA LYS A 113 -7.84 6.86 16.04
C LYS A 113 -8.36 7.64 17.24
N GLU A 114 -9.49 7.20 17.76
CA GLU A 114 -10.13 7.78 18.93
C GLU A 114 -9.89 6.90 20.16
N TYR A 115 -9.51 7.53 21.26
CA TYR A 115 -9.35 6.90 22.56
C TYR A 115 -10.44 7.38 23.49
N LYS A 116 -11.48 6.56 23.71
CA LYS A 116 -12.65 6.92 24.54
C LYS A 116 -12.30 7.37 25.96
N ARG A 117 -11.21 6.81 26.54
CA ARG A 117 -10.81 7.11 27.92
C ARG A 117 -9.74 8.21 28.04
N THR A 118 -9.07 8.52 26.96
CA THR A 118 -7.95 9.47 26.89
C THR A 118 -8.03 10.27 25.58
N PRO A 119 -9.06 11.13 25.41
CA PRO A 119 -9.30 11.88 24.18
C PRO A 119 -8.09 12.76 23.75
N GLU A 120 -7.26 13.15 24.70
CA GLU A 120 -6.02 13.89 24.44
C GLU A 120 -4.99 13.10 23.62
N LYS A 121 -5.16 11.77 23.53
CA LYS A 121 -4.35 10.89 22.71
C LYS A 121 -4.96 10.60 21.34
N ASN A 122 -6.07 11.23 21.01
CA ASN A 122 -6.68 11.05 19.71
C ASN A 122 -5.73 11.47 18.60
N ILE A 123 -5.63 10.61 17.59
CA ILE A 123 -4.80 10.88 16.41
C ILE A 123 -5.75 11.22 15.26
N PRO A 124 -5.64 12.44 14.68
CA PRO A 124 -6.54 12.87 13.60
C PRO A 124 -6.30 12.07 12.32
N PRO A 125 -7.30 12.06 11.41
CA PRO A 125 -7.11 11.49 10.07
C PRO A 125 -5.94 12.15 9.34
N GLN A 126 -5.14 11.35 8.63
CA GLN A 126 -3.94 11.81 7.94
C GLN A 126 -3.73 11.08 6.63
N LEU A 127 -3.18 11.78 5.66
CA LEU A 127 -2.66 11.24 4.43
C LEU A 127 -1.14 11.11 4.55
N LEU A 128 -0.62 9.90 4.36
CA LEU A 128 0.82 9.63 4.46
C LEU A 128 1.36 9.19 3.11
N PHE A 129 2.60 9.57 2.82
CA PHE A 129 3.34 9.25 1.60
C PHE A 129 4.66 8.58 1.99
N ILE A 130 4.77 7.29 1.74
CA ILE A 130 5.90 6.49 2.22
C ILE A 130 6.52 5.73 1.05
N ASN A 131 7.85 5.82 0.89
CA ASN A 131 8.57 4.94 0.00
C ASN A 131 8.64 3.54 0.64
N GLY A 132 8.45 2.49 -0.14
CA GLY A 132 8.53 1.12 0.34
C GLY A 132 9.86 0.74 0.95
N GLU A 133 10.95 1.41 0.58
CA GLU A 133 12.25 1.25 1.23
C GLU A 133 12.20 1.48 2.73
N GLU A 134 11.37 2.43 3.19
CA GLU A 134 11.20 2.72 4.62
C GLU A 134 10.64 1.54 5.43
N PHE A 135 9.89 0.65 4.79
CA PHE A 135 9.34 -0.54 5.44
C PHE A 135 10.32 -1.71 5.53
N ILE A 136 11.33 -1.73 4.66
CA ILE A 136 12.23 -2.89 4.51
C ILE A 136 13.68 -2.62 4.91
N LYS A 137 14.07 -1.36 5.11
CA LYS A 137 15.45 -0.96 5.41
C LYS A 137 16.08 -1.70 6.60
N ASP A 138 15.26 -2.05 7.59
CA ASP A 138 15.71 -2.74 8.81
C ASP A 138 15.34 -4.24 8.82
N ALA A 139 15.02 -4.81 7.67
CA ALA A 139 14.58 -6.20 7.54
C ALA A 139 15.51 -7.02 6.62
N PRO A 140 16.79 -7.22 6.96
CA PRO A 140 17.76 -7.96 6.12
C PRO A 140 17.37 -9.43 5.89
N TRP A 141 16.52 -10.00 6.74
CA TRP A 141 15.97 -11.35 6.64
C TRP A 141 14.90 -11.52 5.57
N LEU A 142 14.37 -10.41 5.04
CA LEU A 142 13.16 -10.41 4.22
C LEU A 142 13.33 -11.14 2.87
N GLU A 143 14.48 -10.96 2.22
CA GLU A 143 14.77 -11.64 0.95
C GLU A 143 14.79 -13.16 1.11
N ASN A 144 15.40 -13.66 2.19
CA ASN A 144 15.41 -15.08 2.51
C ASN A 144 14.00 -15.60 2.77
N TYR A 145 13.22 -14.89 3.58
CA TYR A 145 11.84 -15.25 3.86
C TYR A 145 10.98 -15.32 2.58
N ILE A 146 11.11 -14.35 1.69
CA ILE A 146 10.39 -14.34 0.40
C ILE A 146 10.82 -15.53 -0.46
N SER A 147 12.11 -15.84 -0.50
CA SER A 147 12.63 -17.00 -1.24
C SER A 147 12.05 -18.31 -0.72
N GLU A 148 12.00 -18.49 0.62
CA GLU A 148 11.43 -19.68 1.25
C GLU A 148 9.92 -19.82 0.98
N ILE A 149 9.16 -18.72 1.10
CA ILE A 149 7.72 -18.72 0.77
C ILE A 149 7.49 -19.05 -0.71
N ASN A 150 8.30 -18.53 -1.61
CA ASN A 150 8.19 -18.85 -3.03
C ASN A 150 8.53 -20.33 -3.30
N ALA A 151 9.54 -20.88 -2.64
CA ALA A 151 9.84 -22.30 -2.71
C ALA A 151 8.69 -23.17 -2.19
N LEU A 152 8.02 -22.75 -1.09
CA LEU A 152 6.81 -23.41 -0.60
C LEU A 152 5.65 -23.31 -1.59
N LYS A 153 5.43 -22.13 -2.17
CA LYS A 153 4.41 -21.94 -3.22
C LYS A 153 4.70 -22.85 -4.42
N ASP A 154 5.95 -22.92 -4.84
CA ASP A 154 6.35 -23.76 -5.95
C ASP A 154 6.21 -25.27 -5.67
N LYS A 155 6.42 -25.66 -4.42
CA LYS A 155 6.28 -27.05 -3.99
C LYS A 155 4.82 -27.49 -3.88
N TYR A 156 3.94 -26.63 -3.39
CA TYR A 156 2.57 -26.99 -2.99
C TYR A 156 1.46 -26.25 -3.75
N ALA A 157 1.80 -25.26 -4.59
CA ALA A 157 0.80 -24.51 -5.34
C ALA A 157 0.23 -25.31 -6.51
N ARG A 158 -0.96 -24.95 -6.94
CA ARG A 158 -1.63 -25.49 -8.13
C ARG A 158 -0.81 -25.29 -9.41
N GLY A 159 -0.87 -26.27 -10.28
CA GLY A 159 -0.44 -26.15 -11.66
C GLY A 159 -0.14 -27.53 -12.25
N PRO A 160 -0.25 -27.71 -13.57
CA PRO A 160 -0.12 -29.00 -14.24
C PRO A 160 1.27 -29.64 -14.04
N ASN A 161 2.27 -28.86 -13.68
CA ASN A 161 3.65 -29.34 -13.47
C ASN A 161 4.08 -29.31 -12.00
N LYS A 162 3.20 -28.97 -11.08
CA LYS A 162 3.53 -28.86 -9.65
C LYS A 162 3.01 -30.09 -8.92
N LYS A 163 3.90 -30.73 -8.16
CA LYS A 163 3.54 -31.83 -7.26
C LYS A 163 2.79 -31.25 -6.06
N GLY A 164 1.58 -30.75 -6.30
CA GLY A 164 0.70 -30.30 -5.23
C GLY A 164 0.17 -31.47 -4.42
N LEU A 165 -0.50 -31.18 -3.32
CA LEU A 165 -1.27 -32.15 -2.59
C LEU A 165 -2.35 -32.71 -3.53
N SER A 166 -2.41 -34.02 -3.65
CA SER A 166 -3.47 -34.69 -4.41
C SER A 166 -4.77 -34.66 -3.62
N GLY A 167 -5.91 -34.47 -4.30
CA GLY A 167 -7.23 -34.47 -3.70
C GLY A 167 -7.98 -33.16 -3.83
N ILE A 168 -9.00 -32.97 -2.99
CA ILE A 168 -9.83 -31.75 -2.97
C ILE A 168 -9.31 -30.65 -2.08
N MET A 169 -8.29 -30.92 -1.27
CA MET A 169 -7.62 -29.92 -0.42
C MET A 169 -6.46 -29.27 -1.16
N GLU A 170 -6.31 -27.97 -0.94
CA GLU A 170 -5.25 -27.15 -1.50
C GLU A 170 -4.65 -26.27 -0.43
N VAL A 171 -3.34 -26.06 -0.51
CA VAL A 171 -2.61 -25.18 0.41
C VAL A 171 -2.11 -23.97 -0.36
N TYR A 172 -2.45 -22.80 0.16
CA TYR A 172 -1.95 -21.52 -0.34
C TYR A 172 -1.11 -20.87 0.75
N PRO A 173 0.23 -20.88 0.66
CA PRO A 173 1.04 -20.05 1.52
C PRO A 173 0.77 -18.57 1.21
N ARG A 174 0.06 -17.90 2.11
CA ARG A 174 -0.27 -16.47 1.98
C ARG A 174 0.41 -15.69 3.09
N PRO A 175 1.62 -15.16 2.84
CA PRO A 175 2.30 -14.38 3.86
C PRO A 175 1.53 -13.10 4.12
N THR A 176 1.45 -12.72 5.38
CA THR A 176 0.95 -11.42 5.78
C THR A 176 2.07 -10.67 6.50
N PHE A 177 2.43 -9.52 5.95
CA PHE A 177 3.39 -8.62 6.59
C PHE A 177 2.64 -7.51 7.30
N LYS A 178 3.16 -7.11 8.44
CA LYS A 178 2.64 -5.99 9.22
C LYS A 178 3.73 -4.96 9.41
N ALA A 179 3.48 -3.74 8.97
CA ALA A 179 4.38 -2.61 9.20
C ALA A 179 3.78 -1.64 10.22
N ASN A 180 4.62 -1.16 11.14
CA ASN A 180 4.26 -0.10 12.08
C ASN A 180 4.48 1.26 11.39
N ILE A 181 3.47 2.12 11.40
CA ILE A 181 3.52 3.47 10.82
C ILE A 181 3.46 4.58 11.87
N SER A 182 3.58 4.27 13.16
CA SER A 182 3.49 5.26 14.25
C SER A 182 4.45 6.44 14.06
N SER A 183 5.68 6.18 13.61
CA SER A 183 6.69 7.21 13.37
C SER A 183 6.33 8.21 12.26
N PHE A 184 5.39 7.87 11.40
CA PHE A 184 4.90 8.74 10.33
C PHE A 184 3.65 9.53 10.72
N LEU A 185 2.96 9.13 11.81
CA LEU A 185 1.73 9.77 12.27
C LEU A 185 2.05 11.00 13.13
N LYS A 186 1.50 12.15 12.75
CA LYS A 186 1.56 13.35 13.58
C LYS A 186 0.56 13.25 14.72
N GLY A 187 1.01 13.55 15.94
CA GLY A 187 0.16 13.47 17.14
C GLY A 187 0.06 12.07 17.74
N ALA A 188 0.75 11.06 17.20
CA ALA A 188 0.92 9.80 17.90
C ALA A 188 1.83 10.03 19.12
N VAL A 189 1.35 9.62 20.30
CA VAL A 189 2.17 9.56 21.52
C VAL A 189 2.63 8.10 21.63
N ASP A 190 3.93 7.90 21.64
CA ASP A 190 4.58 6.59 21.87
C ASP A 190 4.20 5.98 23.23
#